data_2ad3c50715ed6200b29ec7a557a21ee0
#
_entry.id   2ad3c50715ed6200b29ec7a557a21ee0
#
_cell.length_a   1.000
_cell.length_b   1.000
_cell.length_c   1.000
_cell.angle_alpha   90.00
_cell.angle_beta   90.00
_cell.angle_gamma   90.00
#
_symmetry.space_group_name_H-M   'P 1'
#
loop_
_entity.id
_entity.type
_entity.pdbx_description
1 polymer ?
#
loop_
_entity_poly.entity_id
_entity_poly.type
_entity_poly.pdbx_seq_one_letter_code
_entity_poly.pdbx_strand_id
1 'polypeptide(L)'
;MSKVNIDINTEDLEKILDQLSGKEMMTAQRRALSRAGRLLYKAAKQNADSLVPKVRQPNPKYSDTMYEGVRMSVTQENDFKWYFKVHILGTRKKTSGTFRLRFFEGGTVPRKTKYAYTDKLGRTYPPGINRGKLRATNFFANAISSSESQVVTAIQENLVEEIKKIQNNNT
;
A
#
# COMPACT_ATOMS: atom_id res chain seq x y z
N MET A 1 8.76 8.06 5.59
CA MET A 1 8.23 6.75 5.15
C MET A 1 8.08 5.88 6.38
N SER A 2 6.87 5.61 6.81
CA SER A 2 6.64 4.68 7.92
C SER A 2 6.90 3.26 7.42
N LYS A 3 7.94 2.62 7.94
CA LYS A 3 8.16 1.19 7.79
C LYS A 3 7.43 0.53 8.96
N VAL A 4 6.46 -0.31 8.69
CA VAL A 4 5.86 -1.18 9.70
C VAL A 4 6.64 -2.48 9.65
N ASN A 5 7.38 -2.77 10.70
CA ASN A 5 7.94 -4.09 10.94
C ASN A 5 6.97 -4.82 11.86
N ILE A 6 6.42 -5.93 11.36
CA ILE A 6 5.58 -6.83 12.15
C ILE A 6 6.50 -7.95 12.61
N ASP A 7 6.76 -8.02 13.91
CA ASP A 7 7.52 -9.11 14.52
C ASP A 7 6.56 -10.25 14.87
N ILE A 8 6.80 -11.42 14.32
CA ILE A 8 5.98 -12.62 14.53
C ILE A 8 6.82 -13.63 15.30
N ASN A 9 6.34 -14.09 16.46
CA ASN A 9 6.96 -15.21 17.16
C ASN A 9 6.70 -16.50 16.37
N THR A 10 7.75 -17.11 15.85
CA THR A 10 7.69 -18.19 14.84
C THR A 10 8.32 -19.51 15.33
N GLU A 11 8.65 -19.65 16.61
CA GLU A 11 9.41 -20.82 17.10
C GLU A 11 8.77 -22.20 16.76
N ASP A 12 7.44 -22.30 16.87
CA ASP A 12 6.74 -23.54 16.50
C ASP A 12 6.64 -23.73 14.98
N LEU A 13 6.63 -22.63 14.23
CA LEU A 13 6.62 -22.64 12.77
C LEU A 13 8.00 -22.99 12.22
N GLU A 14 9.07 -22.57 12.85
CA GLU A 14 10.44 -22.89 12.42
C GLU A 14 10.70 -24.39 12.46
N LYS A 15 10.27 -25.09 13.53
CA LYS A 15 10.42 -26.55 13.64
C LYS A 15 9.69 -27.31 12.54
N ILE A 16 8.52 -26.81 12.12
CA ILE A 16 7.74 -27.42 11.03
C ILE A 16 8.38 -27.08 9.68
N LEU A 17 8.91 -25.87 9.54
CA LEU A 17 9.57 -25.40 8.32
C LEU A 17 10.87 -26.16 8.02
N ASP A 18 11.60 -26.55 9.05
CA ASP A 18 12.83 -27.35 8.91
C ASP A 18 12.60 -28.75 8.32
N GLN A 19 11.35 -29.22 8.35
CA GLN A 19 10.95 -30.53 7.76
C GLN A 19 10.63 -30.45 6.27
N LEU A 20 10.50 -29.23 5.72
CA LEU A 20 10.15 -29.03 4.32
C LEU A 20 11.41 -28.79 3.46
N SER A 21 11.34 -29.19 2.19
CA SER A 21 12.37 -28.76 1.25
C SER A 21 12.38 -27.23 1.13
N GLY A 22 13.55 -26.63 0.94
CA GLY A 22 13.68 -25.17 0.84
C GLY A 22 12.75 -24.55 -0.22
N LYS A 23 12.50 -25.25 -1.32
CA LYS A 23 11.60 -24.80 -2.40
C LYS A 23 10.11 -24.82 -2.00
N GLU A 24 9.71 -25.85 -1.27
CA GLU A 24 8.33 -25.99 -0.79
C GLU A 24 8.03 -24.93 0.27
N MET A 25 8.94 -24.73 1.22
CA MET A 25 8.86 -23.69 2.23
C MET A 25 8.72 -22.29 1.60
N MET A 26 9.55 -21.98 0.60
CA MET A 26 9.49 -20.71 -0.10
C MET A 26 8.14 -20.50 -0.79
N THR A 27 7.58 -21.56 -1.36
CA THR A 27 6.26 -21.50 -2.00
C THR A 27 5.16 -21.26 -0.98
N ALA A 28 5.20 -21.93 0.17
CA ALA A 28 4.26 -21.74 1.27
C ALA A 28 4.33 -20.31 1.82
N GLN A 29 5.51 -19.80 2.11
CA GLN A 29 5.72 -18.43 2.57
C GLN A 29 5.16 -17.40 1.58
N ARG A 30 5.50 -17.52 0.30
CA ARG A 30 5.00 -16.62 -0.75
C ARG A 30 3.49 -16.59 -0.81
N ARG A 31 2.83 -17.75 -0.77
CA ARG A 31 1.36 -17.86 -0.81
C ARG A 31 0.71 -17.28 0.44
N ALA A 32 1.23 -17.62 1.62
CA ALA A 32 0.73 -17.11 2.89
C ALA A 32 0.83 -15.58 2.95
N LEU A 33 1.99 -15.02 2.65
CA LEU A 33 2.22 -13.58 2.62
C LEU A 33 1.37 -12.86 1.56
N SER A 34 1.16 -13.50 0.40
CA SER A 34 0.30 -12.92 -0.64
C SER A 34 -1.16 -12.81 -0.19
N ARG A 35 -1.68 -13.82 0.51
CA ARG A 35 -3.06 -13.80 1.04
C ARG A 35 -3.22 -12.76 2.14
N ALA A 36 -2.32 -12.78 3.12
CA ALA A 36 -2.35 -11.84 4.23
C ALA A 36 -2.15 -10.38 3.78
N GLY A 37 -1.21 -10.13 2.88
CA GLY A 37 -0.97 -8.80 2.34
C GLY A 37 -2.16 -8.21 1.59
N ARG A 38 -3.03 -9.06 1.01
CA ARG A 38 -4.28 -8.61 0.38
C ARG A 38 -5.26 -7.98 1.36
N LEU A 39 -5.24 -8.37 2.65
CA LEU A 39 -6.10 -7.76 3.67
C LEU A 39 -5.71 -6.29 3.85
N LEU A 40 -4.43 -6.02 4.11
CA LEU A 40 -3.93 -4.65 4.22
C LEU A 40 -4.15 -3.85 2.93
N TYR A 41 -3.91 -4.46 1.76
CA TYR A 41 -4.14 -3.82 0.48
C TYR A 41 -5.61 -3.41 0.28
N LYS A 42 -6.56 -4.30 0.62
CA LYS A 42 -7.99 -4.00 0.55
C LYS A 42 -8.38 -2.89 1.52
N ALA A 43 -7.93 -2.96 2.78
CA ALA A 43 -8.19 -1.93 3.78
C ALA A 43 -7.67 -0.56 3.33
N ALA A 44 -6.44 -0.51 2.80
CA ALA A 44 -5.86 0.74 2.30
C ALA A 44 -6.63 1.30 1.09
N LYS A 45 -7.10 0.45 0.18
CA LYS A 45 -7.96 0.88 -0.93
C LYS A 45 -9.30 1.41 -0.45
N GLN A 46 -9.98 0.69 0.43
CA GLN A 46 -11.27 1.10 0.99
C GLN A 46 -11.15 2.45 1.71
N ASN A 47 -10.11 2.63 2.53
CA ASN A 47 -9.87 3.90 3.20
C ASN A 47 -9.56 5.02 2.19
N ALA A 48 -8.79 4.75 1.14
CA ALA A 48 -8.56 5.72 0.08
C ALA A 48 -9.86 6.12 -0.62
N ASP A 49 -10.71 5.17 -0.95
CA ASP A 49 -11.99 5.41 -1.62
C ASP A 49 -12.98 6.21 -0.75
N SER A 50 -12.92 6.03 0.58
CA SER A 50 -13.85 6.70 1.52
C SER A 50 -13.34 8.05 2.01
N LEU A 51 -12.04 8.19 2.27
CA LEU A 51 -11.46 9.36 2.92
C LEU A 51 -10.84 10.36 1.94
N VAL A 52 -10.43 9.90 0.75
CA VAL A 52 -9.87 10.79 -0.27
C VAL A 52 -11.01 11.40 -1.09
N PRO A 53 -11.12 12.73 -1.15
CA PRO A 53 -12.17 13.40 -1.89
C PRO A 53 -12.19 12.96 -3.37
N LYS A 54 -13.35 12.56 -3.86
CA LYS A 54 -13.53 12.24 -5.27
C LYS A 54 -13.31 13.48 -6.11
N VAL A 55 -12.55 13.36 -7.16
CA VAL A 55 -12.36 14.45 -8.13
C VAL A 55 -13.68 14.68 -8.86
N ARG A 56 -14.28 15.84 -8.66
CA ARG A 56 -15.60 16.18 -9.26
C ARG A 56 -15.62 16.21 -10.78
N GLN A 57 -14.45 16.45 -11.40
CA GLN A 57 -14.27 16.38 -12.85
C GLN A 57 -12.95 15.65 -13.11
N PRO A 58 -12.99 14.42 -13.66
CA PRO A 58 -11.79 13.77 -14.11
C PRO A 58 -11.14 14.65 -15.17
N ASN A 59 -9.87 14.98 -14.95
CA ASN A 59 -9.10 15.61 -16.02
C ASN A 59 -8.84 14.54 -17.08
N PRO A 60 -9.38 14.67 -18.30
CA PRO A 60 -9.22 13.64 -19.34
C PRO A 60 -7.77 13.35 -19.68
N LYS A 61 -6.85 14.23 -19.32
CA LYS A 61 -5.41 14.03 -19.44
C LYS A 61 -4.82 13.13 -18.35
N TYR A 62 -5.51 12.98 -17.24
CA TYR A 62 -5.14 12.12 -16.12
C TYR A 62 -6.34 11.23 -15.84
N SER A 63 -6.47 10.14 -16.58
CA SER A 63 -7.48 9.13 -16.27
C SER A 63 -7.48 8.86 -14.76
N ASP A 64 -8.63 8.56 -14.19
CA ASP A 64 -8.87 8.39 -12.75
C ASP A 64 -8.12 7.22 -12.11
N THR A 65 -6.82 7.18 -12.34
CA THR A 65 -5.92 6.17 -11.78
C THR A 65 -5.38 6.55 -10.41
N MET A 66 -5.85 7.66 -9.81
CA MET A 66 -5.35 8.09 -8.51
C MET A 66 -5.52 7.00 -7.46
N TYR A 67 -6.71 6.37 -7.41
CA TYR A 67 -7.00 5.29 -6.47
C TYR A 67 -6.25 3.98 -6.77
N GLU A 68 -5.72 3.83 -7.96
CA GLU A 68 -4.82 2.73 -8.30
C GLU A 68 -3.40 2.92 -7.75
N GLY A 69 -3.16 4.05 -7.08
CA GLY A 69 -1.87 4.37 -6.46
C GLY A 69 -1.50 3.49 -5.29
N VAL A 70 -2.47 2.81 -4.65
CA VAL A 70 -2.16 1.77 -3.68
C VAL A 70 -1.75 0.51 -4.44
N ARG A 71 -0.57 -0.02 -4.14
CA ARG A 71 -0.01 -1.22 -4.77
C ARG A 71 0.48 -2.19 -3.72
N MET A 72 0.42 -3.45 -4.08
CA MET A 72 0.97 -4.54 -3.29
C MET A 72 1.98 -5.31 -4.15
N SER A 73 3.08 -5.69 -3.56
CA SER A 73 4.05 -6.63 -4.13
C SER A 73 4.48 -7.64 -3.07
N VAL A 74 4.77 -8.85 -3.52
CA VAL A 74 5.42 -9.89 -2.72
C VAL A 74 6.78 -10.13 -3.37
N THR A 75 7.83 -9.97 -2.60
CA THR A 75 9.21 -9.98 -3.10
C THR A 75 10.04 -10.91 -2.25
N GLN A 76 10.91 -11.64 -2.89
CA GLN A 76 11.94 -12.44 -2.24
C GLN A 76 13.12 -11.53 -1.88
N GLU A 77 13.57 -11.59 -0.65
CA GLU A 77 14.75 -10.86 -0.19
C GLU A 77 16.04 -11.67 -0.36
N ASN A 78 15.96 -12.97 -0.04
CA ASN A 78 17.03 -13.96 -0.24
C ASN A 78 16.40 -15.35 -0.41
N ASP A 79 17.23 -16.40 -0.46
CA ASP A 79 16.79 -17.78 -0.72
C ASP A 79 15.83 -18.34 0.35
N PHE A 80 15.72 -17.69 1.51
CA PHE A 80 14.90 -18.19 2.63
C PHE A 80 13.86 -17.20 3.11
N LYS A 81 13.80 -15.97 2.57
CA LYS A 81 12.98 -14.91 3.13
C LYS A 81 12.16 -14.20 2.08
N TRP A 82 10.86 -14.17 2.31
CA TRP A 82 9.90 -13.40 1.56
C TRP A 82 9.31 -12.28 2.41
N TYR A 83 8.93 -11.19 1.78
CA TYR A 83 8.14 -10.14 2.40
C TYR A 83 7.06 -9.64 1.45
N PHE A 84 5.99 -9.13 1.99
CA PHE A 84 5.04 -8.34 1.22
C PHE A 84 5.21 -6.86 1.52
N LYS A 85 4.87 -6.04 0.54
CA LYS A 85 4.92 -4.60 0.66
C LYS A 85 3.63 -4.01 0.10
N VAL A 86 2.89 -3.27 0.93
CA VAL A 86 1.81 -2.41 0.48
C VAL A 86 2.31 -0.97 0.55
N HIS A 87 2.15 -0.23 -0.53
CA HIS A 87 2.71 1.12 -0.63
C HIS A 87 1.90 2.01 -1.56
N ILE A 88 2.06 3.30 -1.40
CA ILE A 88 1.53 4.29 -2.31
C ILE A 88 2.57 4.56 -3.41
N LEU A 89 2.18 4.38 -4.66
CA LEU A 89 3.06 4.67 -5.80
C LEU A 89 3.51 6.13 -5.77
N GLY A 90 4.84 6.29 -5.78
CA GLY A 90 5.46 7.60 -5.74
C GLY A 90 5.95 8.11 -7.07
N THR A 91 5.85 7.31 -8.11
CA THR A 91 6.44 7.62 -9.41
C THR A 91 5.54 8.58 -10.17
N ARG A 92 6.09 9.73 -10.48
CA ARG A 92 5.46 10.75 -11.33
C ARG A 92 5.59 10.32 -12.79
N LYS A 93 4.80 9.36 -13.24
CA LYS A 93 4.63 9.14 -14.68
C LYS A 93 3.73 10.23 -15.23
N LYS A 94 4.03 10.76 -16.41
CA LYS A 94 3.33 11.89 -17.04
C LYS A 94 1.81 11.73 -17.16
N THR A 95 1.30 10.50 -17.11
CA THR A 95 -0.11 10.13 -17.30
C THR A 95 -0.79 9.60 -16.04
N SER A 96 -0.06 9.35 -14.95
CA SER A 96 -0.60 8.73 -13.75
C SER A 96 -0.83 9.77 -12.64
N GLY A 97 -2.07 9.90 -12.21
CA GLY A 97 -2.44 10.71 -11.04
C GLY A 97 -2.08 10.08 -9.69
N THR A 98 -1.53 8.87 -9.68
CA THR A 98 -1.30 8.03 -8.49
C THR A 98 -0.44 8.70 -7.42
N PHE A 99 0.54 9.50 -7.80
CA PHE A 99 1.39 10.24 -6.85
C PHE A 99 0.62 11.22 -5.95
N ARG A 100 -0.59 11.61 -6.36
CA ARG A 100 -1.44 12.55 -5.61
C ARG A 100 -1.93 11.95 -4.29
N LEU A 101 -2.09 10.63 -4.20
CA LEU A 101 -2.50 9.95 -2.98
C LEU A 101 -1.58 10.28 -1.80
N ARG A 102 -0.29 10.50 -2.03
CA ARG A 102 0.65 10.90 -0.97
C ARG A 102 0.31 12.24 -0.33
N PHE A 103 -0.25 13.16 -1.13
CA PHE A 103 -0.67 14.46 -0.62
C PHE A 103 -1.93 14.35 0.22
N PHE A 104 -2.79 13.38 -0.07
CA PHE A 104 -3.94 13.10 0.78
C PHE A 104 -3.53 12.34 2.03
N GLU A 105 -2.60 11.41 1.94
CA GLU A 105 -2.08 10.71 3.12
C GLU A 105 -1.49 11.70 4.13
N GLY A 106 -0.47 12.45 3.75
CA GLY A 106 0.29 13.31 4.66
C GLY A 106 -0.18 14.77 4.70
N GLY A 107 -1.17 15.14 3.90
CA GLY A 107 -1.53 16.54 3.71
C GLY A 107 -0.46 17.36 2.97
N THR A 108 -0.65 18.66 2.91
CA THR A 108 0.32 19.59 2.34
C THR A 108 0.48 20.82 3.22
N VAL A 109 1.66 21.43 3.19
CA VAL A 109 1.84 22.77 3.73
C VAL A 109 1.00 23.79 2.94
N PRO A 110 0.64 24.95 3.53
CA PRO A 110 0.00 26.04 2.80
C PRO A 110 0.83 26.40 1.57
N ARG A 111 0.16 26.49 0.42
CA ARG A 111 0.81 26.79 -0.85
C ARG A 111 0.46 28.20 -1.31
N LYS A 112 1.46 28.92 -1.78
CA LYS A 112 1.31 30.21 -2.41
C LYS A 112 1.74 30.14 -3.88
N THR A 113 1.14 30.96 -4.73
CA THR A 113 1.62 31.11 -6.10
C THR A 113 3.03 31.69 -6.07
N LYS A 114 3.97 31.07 -6.79
CA LYS A 114 5.34 31.56 -6.87
C LYS A 114 5.48 32.70 -7.91
N TYR A 115 4.71 32.60 -8.98
CA TYR A 115 4.73 33.53 -10.09
C TYR A 115 3.32 34.06 -10.37
N ALA A 116 3.22 35.24 -10.98
CA ALA A 116 1.98 35.69 -11.57
C ALA A 116 1.52 34.69 -12.66
N TYR A 117 0.23 34.47 -12.76
CA TYR A 117 -0.32 33.66 -13.86
C TYR A 117 -1.66 34.22 -14.33
N THR A 118 -1.95 34.03 -15.59
CA THR A 118 -3.23 34.38 -16.18
C THR A 118 -4.03 33.11 -16.43
N ASP A 119 -5.28 33.08 -15.99
CA ASP A 119 -6.19 31.95 -16.21
C ASP A 119 -6.74 31.96 -17.66
N LYS A 120 -7.51 30.92 -17.99
CA LYS A 120 -8.13 30.80 -19.33
C LYS A 120 -9.15 31.87 -19.64
N LEU A 121 -9.62 32.60 -18.64
CA LEU A 121 -10.59 33.71 -18.76
C LEU A 121 -9.89 35.07 -18.79
N GLY A 122 -8.56 35.12 -18.94
CA GLY A 122 -7.77 36.33 -19.00
C GLY A 122 -7.53 37.03 -17.66
N ARG A 123 -7.90 36.43 -16.52
CA ARG A 123 -7.69 37.03 -15.19
C ARG A 123 -6.26 36.81 -14.74
N THR A 124 -5.56 37.89 -14.45
CA THR A 124 -4.18 37.83 -13.95
C THR A 124 -4.16 37.79 -12.42
N TYR A 125 -3.44 36.86 -11.88
CA TYR A 125 -3.26 36.64 -10.45
C TYR A 125 -1.81 36.93 -10.07
N PRO A 126 -1.56 37.77 -9.07
CA PRO A 126 -0.20 38.09 -8.62
C PRO A 126 0.46 36.87 -7.92
N PRO A 127 1.79 36.91 -7.73
CA PRO A 127 2.47 35.95 -6.86
C PRO A 127 2.01 36.12 -5.42
N GLY A 128 2.18 35.07 -4.62
CA GLY A 128 1.87 35.08 -3.19
C GLY A 128 0.42 34.72 -2.84
N ILE A 129 -0.47 34.51 -3.82
CA ILE A 129 -1.85 34.09 -3.55
C ILE A 129 -1.85 32.73 -2.85
N ASN A 130 -2.57 32.67 -1.72
CA ASN A 130 -2.75 31.45 -0.97
C ASN A 130 -3.66 30.47 -1.75
N ARG A 131 -3.13 29.29 -2.05
CA ARG A 131 -3.86 28.17 -2.68
C ARG A 131 -4.38 27.15 -1.68
N GLY A 132 -4.34 27.49 -0.40
CA GLY A 132 -4.75 26.60 0.68
C GLY A 132 -3.79 25.44 0.92
N LYS A 133 -4.23 24.54 1.76
CA LYS A 133 -3.55 23.28 2.12
C LYS A 133 -4.52 22.11 1.99
N LEU A 134 -4.01 20.95 1.67
CA LEU A 134 -4.75 19.70 1.83
C LEU A 134 -4.58 19.22 3.28
N ARG A 135 -5.70 18.80 3.89
CA ARG A 135 -5.65 18.13 5.18
C ARG A 135 -5.16 16.69 4.96
N ALA A 136 -4.36 16.19 5.92
CA ALA A 136 -4.02 14.78 5.96
C ALA A 136 -5.28 13.94 6.21
N THR A 137 -5.45 12.88 5.46
CA THR A 137 -6.53 11.90 5.69
C THR A 137 -6.03 10.70 6.46
N ASN A 138 -4.71 10.46 6.47
CA ASN A 138 -4.06 9.31 7.10
C ASN A 138 -4.71 7.98 6.70
N PHE A 139 -5.26 7.88 5.49
CA PHE A 139 -6.02 6.72 5.04
C PHE A 139 -5.18 5.43 5.09
N PHE A 140 -3.91 5.55 4.75
CA PHE A 140 -2.99 4.42 4.73
C PHE A 140 -2.52 4.04 6.14
N ALA A 141 -2.18 5.02 6.97
CA ALA A 141 -1.83 4.79 8.38
C ALA A 141 -3.00 4.16 9.14
N ASN A 142 -4.22 4.65 8.93
CA ASN A 142 -5.42 4.09 9.54
C ASN A 142 -5.69 2.64 9.06
N ALA A 143 -5.42 2.34 7.78
CA ALA A 143 -5.55 0.97 7.27
C ALA A 143 -4.56 0.03 7.95
N ILE A 144 -3.31 0.46 8.16
CA ILE A 144 -2.30 -0.33 8.88
C ILE A 144 -2.81 -0.61 10.29
N SER A 145 -3.11 0.43 11.07
CA SER A 145 -3.52 0.28 12.47
C SER A 145 -4.78 -0.59 12.65
N SER A 146 -5.73 -0.50 11.72
CA SER A 146 -6.97 -1.27 11.81
C SER A 146 -6.85 -2.74 11.34
N SER A 147 -5.85 -3.06 10.51
CA SER A 147 -5.70 -4.40 9.94
C SER A 147 -4.50 -5.19 10.44
N GLU A 148 -3.62 -4.58 11.24
CA GLU A 148 -2.36 -5.18 11.67
C GLU A 148 -2.55 -6.54 12.33
N SER A 149 -3.40 -6.64 13.36
CA SER A 149 -3.66 -7.90 14.05
C SER A 149 -4.25 -8.97 13.14
N GLN A 150 -5.17 -8.58 12.24
CA GLN A 150 -5.76 -9.52 11.27
C GLN A 150 -4.73 -10.01 10.27
N VAL A 151 -3.82 -9.15 9.84
CA VAL A 151 -2.75 -9.51 8.91
C VAL A 151 -1.79 -10.51 9.56
N VAL A 152 -1.39 -10.27 10.82
CA VAL A 152 -0.53 -11.18 11.59
C VAL A 152 -1.17 -12.56 11.72
N THR A 153 -2.40 -12.60 12.20
CA THR A 153 -3.16 -13.86 12.32
C THR A 153 -3.28 -14.58 10.98
N ALA A 154 -3.62 -13.84 9.92
CA ALA A 154 -3.74 -14.42 8.58
C ALA A 154 -2.41 -14.96 8.03
N ILE A 155 -1.26 -14.37 8.36
CA ILE A 155 0.05 -14.93 7.99
C ILE A 155 0.23 -16.30 8.63
N GLN A 156 -0.02 -16.40 9.94
CA GLN A 156 0.13 -17.63 10.70
C GLN A 156 -0.79 -18.74 10.18
N GLU A 157 -2.10 -18.45 10.07
CA GLU A 157 -3.09 -19.39 9.60
C GLU A 157 -2.83 -19.89 8.17
N ASN A 158 -2.55 -18.95 7.24
CA ASN A 158 -2.26 -19.30 5.87
C ASN A 158 -0.96 -20.09 5.73
N LEU A 159 0.04 -19.82 6.56
CA LEU A 159 1.29 -20.58 6.54
C LEU A 159 1.08 -22.01 6.99
N VAL A 160 0.36 -22.22 8.10
CA VAL A 160 -0.03 -23.55 8.59
C VAL A 160 -0.86 -24.30 7.54
N GLU A 161 -1.80 -23.64 6.90
CA GLU A 161 -2.62 -24.25 5.83
C GLU A 161 -1.75 -24.72 4.63
N GLU A 162 -0.83 -23.89 4.18
CA GLU A 162 0.05 -24.24 3.04
C GLU A 162 1.01 -25.38 3.41
N ILE A 163 1.53 -25.42 4.63
CA ILE A 163 2.36 -26.52 5.13
C ILE A 163 1.59 -27.83 5.14
N LYS A 164 0.37 -27.84 5.69
CA LYS A 164 -0.50 -29.04 5.71
C LYS A 164 -0.77 -29.56 4.30
N LYS A 165 -0.98 -28.68 3.32
CA LYS A 165 -1.17 -29.09 1.92
C LYS A 165 0.06 -29.79 1.34
N ILE A 166 1.26 -29.29 1.67
CA ILE A 166 2.52 -29.91 1.20
C ILE A 166 2.68 -31.30 1.83
N GLN A 167 2.44 -31.42 3.14
CA GLN A 167 2.53 -32.71 3.83
C GLN A 167 1.58 -33.75 3.24
N ASN A 168 0.33 -33.35 2.97
CA ASN A 168 -0.68 -34.24 2.38
C ASN A 168 -0.37 -34.65 0.93
N ASN A 169 0.39 -33.86 0.20
CA ASN A 169 0.77 -34.20 -1.17
C ASN A 169 2.02 -35.09 -1.25
N ASN A 170 2.76 -35.22 -0.17
CA ASN A 170 3.97 -36.03 -0.08
C ASN A 170 3.71 -37.40 0.60
N THR A 171 2.46 -37.67 0.99
CA THR A 171 1.95 -38.94 1.49
C THR A 171 1.21 -39.68 0.39
#